data_4c962b62c52efee319613b954e819356
#
_entry.id   4c962b62c52efee319613b954e819356
#
_cell.length_a   1.000
_cell.length_b   1.000
_cell.length_c   1.000
_cell.angle_alpha   90.00
_cell.angle_beta   90.00
_cell.angle_gamma   90.00
#
_symmetry.space_group_name_H-M   'P 1'
#
loop_
_entity.id
_entity.type
_entity.pdbx_description
1 polymer ?
#
loop_
_entity_poly.entity_id
_entity_poly.type
_entity_poly.pdbx_seq_one_letter_code
_entity_poly.pdbx_strand_id
1 'polypeptide(L)'
;MLRGNGKLYFTYPTCTAEYLIGMIQLTLSRIRKQVAETDFMSECFTKSSHGDAARFRCKYAYEMRTFIGGFEQEILNAVDMISNVDPLLCVSMLGITAQKSLAVGDRENDALAAALLALQSRLQLQLFKYLDEHKSGEHCDAADESPVLNEVSFPALLIPKFEESFGAMPDDVKKPALDATYRKLFEFTFSAIERAADDDAKRGDVIRIANYALLEENLSAIASRLEGVVKDCVGAAKEARKFACSAYLSSSGFGPALDVASHLHYKLLSGISVADLPFQPGCGPESVASMLHTILSSPEKVVQALHRTMSQHMRYLSPFLFADVWSECTDFIVSWFVFLESVLTRSPEYGETVACLPEGLRDMFTRSNRATS
;
A
#
# COMPACT_ATOMS: atom_id res chain seq x y z
N MET A 1 -8.91 -36.42 17.83
CA MET A 1 -7.68 -36.52 17.01
C MET A 1 -7.75 -35.42 15.97
N LEU A 2 -7.21 -34.26 16.27
CA LEU A 2 -7.13 -33.12 15.36
C LEU A 2 -5.75 -33.20 14.67
N ARG A 3 -5.75 -33.56 13.39
CA ARG A 3 -4.56 -33.40 12.53
C ARG A 3 -4.48 -31.92 12.15
N GLY A 4 -3.78 -31.14 12.97
CA GLY A 4 -3.32 -29.82 12.59
C GLY A 4 -2.15 -29.97 11.62
N ASN A 5 -2.21 -29.30 10.47
CA ASN A 5 -1.08 -29.10 9.59
C ASN A 5 0.01 -28.36 10.36
N GLY A 6 0.94 -29.14 10.87
CA GLY A 6 2.08 -28.64 11.63
C GLY A 6 3.09 -27.99 10.67
N LYS A 7 2.92 -26.71 10.34
CA LYS A 7 4.06 -25.85 10.06
C LYS A 7 4.75 -25.65 11.41
N LEU A 8 5.82 -26.37 11.62
CA LEU A 8 6.79 -26.14 12.70
C LEU A 8 7.32 -24.71 12.50
N TYR A 9 6.68 -23.75 13.17
CA TYR A 9 7.33 -22.49 13.46
C TYR A 9 8.47 -22.84 14.41
N PHE A 10 9.65 -23.07 13.84
CA PHE A 10 10.86 -23.03 14.63
C PHE A 10 10.92 -21.60 15.17
N THR A 11 10.52 -21.42 16.39
CA THR A 11 10.99 -20.34 17.24
C THR A 11 12.49 -20.58 17.40
N TYR A 12 13.27 -20.21 16.37
CA TYR A 12 14.68 -20.01 16.56
C TYR A 12 14.81 -18.93 17.63
N PRO A 13 15.56 -19.20 18.68
CA PRO A 13 15.58 -18.29 19.80
C PRO A 13 16.04 -16.92 19.31
N THR A 14 15.44 -15.88 19.86
CA THR A 14 15.91 -14.49 19.80
C THR A 14 17.42 -14.37 19.94
N CYS A 15 18.08 -15.32 20.59
CA CYS A 15 19.53 -15.53 20.62
C CYS A 15 20.25 -15.51 19.27
N THR A 16 19.66 -15.98 18.18
CA THR A 16 20.37 -16.00 16.88
C THR A 16 20.39 -14.63 16.23
N ALA A 17 19.29 -13.89 16.30
CA ALA A 17 19.21 -12.51 15.82
C ALA A 17 20.09 -11.59 16.68
N GLU A 18 20.02 -11.70 18.00
CA GLU A 18 20.85 -10.95 18.94
C GLU A 18 22.35 -11.28 18.78
N TYR A 19 22.68 -12.55 18.55
CA TYR A 19 24.06 -12.97 18.29
C TYR A 19 24.61 -12.37 16.99
N LEU A 20 23.84 -12.41 15.91
CA LEU A 20 24.25 -11.85 14.61
C LEU A 20 24.30 -10.33 14.64
N ILE A 21 23.34 -9.69 15.30
CA ILE A 21 23.36 -8.26 15.58
C ILE A 21 24.60 -7.89 16.40
N GLY A 22 24.91 -8.67 17.43
CA GLY A 22 26.11 -8.53 18.26
C GLY A 22 27.39 -8.71 17.45
N MET A 23 27.43 -9.67 16.54
CA MET A 23 28.56 -9.91 15.62
C MET A 23 28.77 -8.69 14.69
N ILE A 24 27.71 -8.17 14.07
CA ILE A 24 27.79 -6.98 13.21
C ILE A 24 28.26 -5.76 14.04
N GLN A 25 27.70 -5.56 15.22
CA GLN A 25 28.11 -4.46 16.10
C GLN A 25 29.58 -4.57 16.55
N LEU A 26 30.01 -5.77 16.93
CA LEU A 26 31.39 -6.03 17.33
C LEU A 26 32.34 -5.77 16.17
N THR A 27 31.98 -6.19 14.99
CA THR A 27 32.74 -6.03 13.78
C THR A 27 32.87 -4.57 13.35
N LEU A 28 31.76 -3.86 13.32
CA LEU A 28 31.75 -2.41 13.05
C LEU A 28 32.55 -1.64 14.11
N SER A 29 32.53 -2.08 15.38
CA SER A 29 33.33 -1.50 16.44
C SER A 29 34.83 -1.76 16.25
N ARG A 30 35.22 -2.94 15.77
CA ARG A 30 36.61 -3.28 15.43
C ARG A 30 37.12 -2.46 14.24
N ILE A 31 36.31 -2.36 13.18
CA ILE A 31 36.65 -1.53 12.03
C ILE A 31 36.87 -0.07 12.48
N ARG A 32 35.95 0.48 13.28
CA ARG A 32 36.04 1.85 13.80
C ARG A 32 37.31 2.07 14.64
N LYS A 33 37.67 1.09 15.49
CA LYS A 33 38.89 1.16 16.28
C LYS A 33 40.13 1.15 15.37
N GLN A 34 40.16 0.28 14.37
CA GLN A 34 41.26 0.17 13.42
C GLN A 34 41.42 1.43 12.56
N VAL A 35 40.31 2.03 12.16
CA VAL A 35 40.31 3.30 11.44
C VAL A 35 40.88 4.43 12.33
N ALA A 36 40.42 4.53 13.59
CA ALA A 36 40.95 5.55 14.53
C ALA A 36 42.46 5.37 14.85
N GLU A 37 42.93 4.12 14.97
CA GLU A 37 44.36 3.81 15.12
C GLU A 37 45.15 4.23 13.88
N THR A 38 44.52 4.18 12.71
CA THR A 38 45.09 4.59 11.43
C THR A 38 45.24 6.10 11.31
N ASP A 39 44.17 6.83 11.67
CA ASP A 39 44.19 8.29 11.64
C ASP A 39 45.29 8.81 12.57
N PHE A 40 45.44 8.20 13.76
CA PHE A 40 46.53 8.50 14.68
C PHE A 40 47.90 8.22 14.07
N MET A 41 48.06 7.07 13.40
CA MET A 41 49.34 6.75 12.71
C MET A 41 49.60 7.70 11.55
N SER A 42 48.58 8.09 10.78
CA SER A 42 48.67 9.08 9.70
C SER A 42 49.09 10.44 10.22
N GLU A 43 48.59 10.90 11.36
CA GLU A 43 48.99 12.14 12.02
C GLU A 43 50.46 12.10 12.52
N CYS A 44 50.91 10.96 13.05
CA CYS A 44 52.27 10.76 13.48
C CYS A 44 53.25 10.79 12.30
N PHE A 45 52.89 10.25 11.13
CA PHE A 45 53.72 10.25 9.92
C PHE A 45 53.73 11.60 9.17
N THR A 46 52.68 12.40 9.26
CA THR A 46 52.65 13.74 8.65
C THR A 46 53.67 14.71 9.26
N LYS A 47 54.16 14.37 10.44
CA LYS A 47 55.16 15.17 11.14
C LYS A 47 56.62 14.84 10.74
N SER A 48 56.86 13.75 9.97
CA SER A 48 58.22 13.24 9.77
C SER A 48 58.85 13.47 8.38
N SER A 49 58.17 13.60 7.27
CA SER A 49 58.67 14.08 5.96
C SER A 49 57.61 14.11 4.87
N HIS A 50 57.63 15.17 3.98
CA HIS A 50 56.54 15.45 3.04
C HIS A 50 56.39 14.45 1.87
N GLY A 51 57.40 13.69 1.52
CA GLY A 51 57.37 12.78 0.35
C GLY A 51 56.86 11.38 0.66
N ASP A 52 57.26 10.83 1.79
CA ASP A 52 56.90 9.45 2.18
C ASP A 52 55.50 9.35 2.80
N ALA A 53 55.02 10.42 3.41
CA ALA A 53 53.69 10.49 3.98
C ALA A 53 52.57 10.39 2.93
N ALA A 54 52.76 10.92 1.70
CA ALA A 54 51.80 10.81 0.63
C ALA A 54 51.72 9.38 0.06
N ARG A 55 52.87 8.73 -0.12
CA ARG A 55 52.94 7.30 -0.57
C ARG A 55 52.34 6.34 0.45
N PHE A 56 52.62 6.59 1.73
CA PHE A 56 52.07 5.79 2.82
C PHE A 56 50.57 5.91 2.89
N ARG A 57 50.02 7.15 2.79
CA ARG A 57 48.55 7.35 2.75
C ARG A 57 47.90 6.65 1.59
N CYS A 58 48.46 6.72 0.38
CA CYS A 58 47.89 6.00 -0.78
C CYS A 58 47.93 4.48 -0.62
N LYS A 59 49.04 3.92 -0.16
CA LYS A 59 49.18 2.47 0.07
C LYS A 59 48.22 2.01 1.15
N TYR A 60 48.16 2.74 2.25
CA TYR A 60 47.33 2.41 3.38
C TYR A 60 45.82 2.54 3.04
N ALA A 61 45.44 3.61 2.37
CA ALA A 61 44.05 3.74 1.88
C ALA A 61 43.64 2.61 0.94
N TYR A 62 44.57 2.11 0.11
CA TYR A 62 44.32 0.94 -0.73
C TYR A 62 44.16 -0.35 0.10
N GLU A 63 45.06 -0.60 1.07
CA GLU A 63 44.97 -1.78 1.94
C GLU A 63 43.69 -1.76 2.78
N MET A 64 43.29 -0.58 3.31
CA MET A 64 42.04 -0.42 4.05
C MET A 64 40.80 -0.64 3.18
N ARG A 65 40.79 -0.12 1.94
CA ARG A 65 39.71 -0.42 1.00
C ARG A 65 39.59 -1.89 0.68
N THR A 66 40.71 -2.57 0.50
CA THR A 66 40.76 -4.02 0.22
C THR A 66 40.25 -4.81 1.42
N PHE A 67 40.64 -4.42 2.63
CA PHE A 67 40.21 -5.04 3.89
C PHE A 67 38.70 -4.81 4.11
N ILE A 68 38.24 -3.57 3.97
CA ILE A 68 36.82 -3.23 4.12
C ILE A 68 35.97 -3.93 3.04
N GLY A 69 36.46 -4.00 1.79
CA GLY A 69 35.75 -4.69 0.70
C GLY A 69 35.62 -6.19 0.91
N GLY A 70 36.66 -6.85 1.45
CA GLY A 70 36.57 -8.27 1.84
C GLY A 70 35.55 -8.49 2.95
N PHE A 71 35.54 -7.59 3.91
CA PHE A 71 34.63 -7.63 5.05
C PHE A 71 33.18 -7.32 4.64
N GLU A 72 32.99 -6.35 3.73
CA GLU A 72 31.71 -6.05 3.13
C GLU A 72 31.09 -7.29 2.49
N GLN A 73 31.86 -8.06 1.72
CA GLN A 73 31.38 -9.28 1.08
C GLN A 73 30.94 -10.35 2.10
N GLU A 74 31.69 -10.52 3.19
CA GLU A 74 31.32 -11.48 4.25
C GLU A 74 30.02 -11.07 4.94
N ILE A 75 29.83 -9.77 5.23
CA ILE A 75 28.60 -9.25 5.82
C ILE A 75 27.42 -9.43 4.86
N LEU A 76 27.59 -9.14 3.57
CA LEU A 76 26.54 -9.33 2.57
C LEU A 76 26.14 -10.80 2.43
N ASN A 77 27.12 -11.71 2.45
CA ASN A 77 26.84 -13.15 2.47
C ASN A 77 26.08 -13.59 3.74
N ALA A 78 26.45 -13.03 4.90
CA ALA A 78 25.73 -13.28 6.14
C ALA A 78 24.29 -12.76 6.10
N VAL A 79 24.05 -11.59 5.51
CA VAL A 79 22.71 -11.05 5.27
C VAL A 79 21.89 -11.99 4.40
N ASP A 80 22.46 -12.50 3.31
CA ASP A 80 21.78 -13.44 2.42
C ASP A 80 21.43 -14.75 3.15
N MET A 81 22.32 -15.26 3.99
CA MET A 81 22.03 -16.44 4.82
C MET A 81 20.91 -16.18 5.83
N ILE A 82 20.92 -15.03 6.49
CA ILE A 82 19.92 -14.66 7.50
C ILE A 82 18.56 -14.46 6.85
N SER A 83 18.51 -13.75 5.73
CA SER A 83 17.26 -13.48 5.01
C SER A 83 16.60 -14.75 4.47
N ASN A 84 17.39 -15.81 4.21
CA ASN A 84 16.84 -17.12 3.85
C ASN A 84 16.23 -17.87 5.04
N VAL A 85 16.63 -17.54 6.27
CA VAL A 85 16.11 -18.16 7.50
C VAL A 85 14.92 -17.37 8.05
N ASP A 86 15.08 -16.08 8.23
CA ASP A 86 14.03 -15.15 8.67
C ASP A 86 14.21 -13.78 8.01
N PRO A 87 13.51 -13.54 6.89
CA PRO A 87 13.58 -12.27 6.17
C PRO A 87 13.16 -11.04 6.99
N LEU A 88 12.34 -11.24 8.02
CA LEU A 88 11.88 -10.15 8.88
C LEU A 88 13.00 -9.61 9.79
N LEU A 89 14.08 -10.38 10.00
CA LEU A 89 15.28 -9.88 10.69
C LEU A 89 15.97 -8.75 9.90
N CYS A 90 15.79 -8.70 8.58
CA CYS A 90 16.29 -7.59 7.76
C CYS A 90 15.74 -6.23 8.24
N VAL A 91 14.53 -6.20 8.80
CA VAL A 91 13.93 -4.97 9.35
C VAL A 91 14.75 -4.46 10.55
N SER A 92 15.04 -5.34 11.52
CA SER A 92 15.83 -4.97 12.70
C SER A 92 17.27 -4.59 12.33
N MET A 93 17.84 -5.28 11.36
CA MET A 93 19.19 -4.97 10.85
C MET A 93 19.23 -3.62 10.11
N LEU A 94 18.18 -3.25 9.38
CA LEU A 94 18.06 -1.93 8.76
C LEU A 94 18.09 -0.80 9.79
N GLY A 95 17.35 -0.93 10.90
CA GLY A 95 17.39 0.04 11.99
C GLY A 95 18.79 0.20 12.59
N ILE A 96 19.49 -0.91 12.86
CA ILE A 96 20.83 -0.89 13.42
C ILE A 96 21.85 -0.28 12.45
N THR A 97 21.81 -0.65 11.17
CA THR A 97 22.73 -0.10 10.16
C THR A 97 22.49 1.38 9.94
N ALA A 98 21.24 1.83 9.94
CA ALA A 98 20.90 3.25 9.86
C ALA A 98 21.45 4.02 11.07
N GLN A 99 21.26 3.51 12.29
CA GLN A 99 21.82 4.10 13.50
C GLN A 99 23.36 4.20 13.45
N LYS A 100 24.04 3.17 12.90
CA LYS A 100 25.49 3.18 12.78
C LYS A 100 26.00 4.12 11.69
N SER A 101 25.28 4.25 10.58
CA SER A 101 25.58 5.26 9.55
C SER A 101 25.61 6.67 10.12
N LEU A 102 24.65 7.01 10.98
CA LEU A 102 24.61 8.31 11.67
C LEU A 102 25.82 8.52 12.58
N ALA A 103 26.21 7.48 13.32
CA ALA A 103 27.34 7.57 14.25
C ALA A 103 28.69 7.75 13.54
N VAL A 104 28.79 7.39 12.24
CA VAL A 104 30.01 7.60 11.44
C VAL A 104 30.20 9.06 11.07
N GLY A 105 29.10 9.84 10.92
CA GLY A 105 29.13 11.28 10.60
C GLY A 105 29.76 11.59 9.24
N ASP A 106 29.67 12.86 8.82
CA ASP A 106 30.25 13.35 7.55
C ASP A 106 31.81 13.42 7.53
N ARG A 107 32.43 12.85 8.55
CA ARG A 107 33.89 12.97 8.71
C ARG A 107 34.62 11.72 8.23
N GLU A 108 35.28 11.87 7.09
CA GLU A 108 36.52 11.22 6.67
C GLU A 108 36.58 9.72 6.40
N ASN A 109 35.50 8.93 6.57
CA ASN A 109 35.52 7.50 6.26
C ASN A 109 34.55 7.10 5.17
N ASP A 110 34.75 7.60 3.96
CA ASP A 110 33.97 7.25 2.76
C ASP A 110 33.77 5.74 2.57
N ALA A 111 34.75 4.94 2.95
CA ALA A 111 34.70 3.50 2.77
C ALA A 111 33.72 2.80 3.74
N LEU A 112 33.69 3.22 5.01
CA LEU A 112 32.76 2.66 6.00
C LEU A 112 31.33 3.13 5.73
N ALA A 113 31.15 4.40 5.35
CA ALA A 113 29.87 4.95 4.95
C ALA A 113 29.33 4.21 3.71
N ALA A 114 30.18 3.99 2.70
CA ALA A 114 29.84 3.22 1.50
C ALA A 114 29.44 1.76 1.84
N ALA A 115 30.17 1.09 2.71
CA ALA A 115 29.87 -0.28 3.16
C ALA A 115 28.53 -0.35 3.92
N LEU A 116 28.22 0.63 4.78
CA LEU A 116 26.94 0.71 5.48
C LEU A 116 25.77 0.97 4.51
N LEU A 117 25.98 1.84 3.49
CA LEU A 117 24.98 2.08 2.45
C LEU A 117 24.74 0.82 1.59
N ALA A 118 25.80 0.09 1.22
CA ALA A 118 25.70 -1.16 0.49
C ALA A 118 24.92 -2.20 1.31
N LEU A 119 25.20 -2.29 2.61
CA LEU A 119 24.49 -3.17 3.54
C LEU A 119 22.99 -2.80 3.65
N GLN A 120 22.67 -1.53 3.81
CA GLN A 120 21.28 -1.06 3.83
C GLN A 120 20.55 -1.42 2.53
N SER A 121 21.19 -1.16 1.39
CA SER A 121 20.62 -1.50 0.08
C SER A 121 20.38 -2.99 -0.08
N ARG A 122 21.30 -3.83 0.41
CA ARG A 122 21.16 -5.29 0.37
C ARG A 122 20.03 -5.78 1.27
N LEU A 123 19.92 -5.25 2.48
CA LEU A 123 18.86 -5.59 3.43
C LEU A 123 17.48 -5.20 2.86
N GLN A 124 17.38 -4.02 2.25
CA GLN A 124 16.14 -3.59 1.58
C GLN A 124 15.80 -4.52 0.41
N LEU A 125 16.79 -4.88 -0.41
CA LEU A 125 16.60 -5.81 -1.53
C LEU A 125 16.09 -7.17 -1.06
N GLN A 126 16.67 -7.73 0.00
CA GLN A 126 16.24 -9.03 0.55
C GLN A 126 14.82 -8.96 1.14
N LEU A 127 14.50 -7.88 1.84
CA LEU A 127 13.15 -7.66 2.34
C LEU A 127 12.12 -7.58 1.19
N PHE A 128 12.43 -6.84 0.13
CA PHE A 128 11.53 -6.75 -1.01
C PHE A 128 11.44 -8.04 -1.82
N LYS A 129 12.56 -8.77 -1.94
CA LYS A 129 12.56 -10.12 -2.53
C LYS A 129 11.64 -11.07 -1.75
N TYR A 130 11.72 -11.03 -0.42
CA TYR A 130 10.82 -11.79 0.44
C TYR A 130 9.35 -11.42 0.21
N LEU A 131 9.04 -10.13 0.14
CA LEU A 131 7.69 -9.65 -0.18
C LEU A 131 7.26 -10.13 -1.58
N ASP A 132 8.15 -10.09 -2.58
CA ASP A 132 7.89 -10.56 -3.94
C ASP A 132 7.69 -12.08 -4.04
N GLU A 133 8.46 -12.87 -3.31
CA GLU A 133 8.33 -14.33 -3.27
C GLU A 133 7.03 -14.78 -2.61
N HIS A 134 6.54 -14.01 -1.63
CA HIS A 134 5.24 -14.27 -1.00
C HIS A 134 4.04 -13.87 -1.85
N LYS A 135 4.24 -13.12 -2.95
CA LYS A 135 3.21 -12.92 -3.99
C LYS A 135 2.91 -14.21 -4.75
N SER A 136 3.96 -15.02 -4.96
CA SER A 136 3.89 -16.20 -5.83
C SER A 136 3.59 -17.47 -5.03
N GLY A 137 3.68 -17.40 -3.71
CA GLY A 137 3.50 -18.51 -2.81
C GLY A 137 2.04 -18.84 -2.57
N GLU A 138 1.60 -19.89 -3.20
CA GLU A 138 0.30 -20.51 -3.04
C GLU A 138 -0.85 -19.70 -3.69
N HIS A 139 -0.98 -19.81 -5.01
CA HIS A 139 -2.31 -20.02 -5.55
C HIS A 139 -2.90 -21.13 -4.68
N CYS A 140 -3.65 -20.76 -3.66
CA CYS A 140 -4.60 -21.66 -3.02
C CYS A 140 -5.29 -22.38 -4.13
N ASP A 141 -5.35 -23.72 -4.04
CA ASP A 141 -6.05 -24.58 -4.97
C ASP A 141 -7.28 -23.86 -5.48
N ALA A 142 -7.51 -23.90 -6.79
CA ALA A 142 -8.56 -23.18 -7.54
C ALA A 142 -10.01 -23.34 -7.01
N ALA A 143 -10.18 -23.94 -5.85
CA ALA A 143 -11.45 -24.15 -5.16
C ALA A 143 -11.81 -23.03 -4.15
N ASP A 144 -10.84 -22.21 -3.70
CA ASP A 144 -11.09 -21.12 -2.74
C ASP A 144 -10.65 -19.79 -3.35
N GLU A 145 -11.47 -19.29 -4.29
CA GLU A 145 -11.27 -18.08 -5.05
C GLU A 145 -11.45 -16.80 -4.21
N SER A 146 -10.72 -16.67 -3.10
CA SER A 146 -10.75 -15.43 -2.32
C SER A 146 -10.17 -14.27 -3.14
N PRO A 147 -10.87 -13.14 -3.27
CA PRO A 147 -10.32 -11.95 -3.90
C PRO A 147 -9.33 -11.21 -3.00
N VAL A 148 -9.13 -11.71 -1.77
CA VAL A 148 -8.27 -11.07 -0.76
C VAL A 148 -6.84 -11.56 -0.89
N LEU A 149 -5.91 -10.61 -1.00
CA LEU A 149 -4.48 -10.84 -1.13
C LEU A 149 -3.80 -10.85 0.24
N ASN A 150 -2.83 -11.74 0.44
CA ASN A 150 -2.02 -11.78 1.65
C ASN A 150 -1.18 -10.52 1.83
N GLU A 151 -0.74 -9.92 0.73
CA GLU A 151 0.10 -8.72 0.66
C GLU A 151 -0.52 -7.50 1.36
N VAL A 152 -1.85 -7.45 1.44
CA VAL A 152 -2.59 -6.37 2.12
C VAL A 152 -2.36 -6.33 3.63
N SER A 153 -1.96 -7.47 4.21
CA SER A 153 -1.64 -7.57 5.63
C SER A 153 -0.20 -7.15 5.96
N PHE A 154 0.71 -7.11 4.99
CA PHE A 154 2.13 -6.82 5.23
C PHE A 154 2.39 -5.45 5.85
N PRO A 155 1.77 -4.34 5.41
CA PRO A 155 1.98 -3.05 6.04
C PRO A 155 1.65 -3.06 7.54
N ALA A 156 0.53 -3.67 7.93
CA ALA A 156 0.13 -3.74 9.32
C ALA A 156 1.08 -4.58 10.19
N LEU A 157 1.73 -5.60 9.61
CA LEU A 157 2.72 -6.44 10.30
C LEU A 157 4.10 -5.78 10.38
N LEU A 158 4.51 -5.08 9.33
CA LEU A 158 5.88 -4.57 9.20
C LEU A 158 6.06 -3.18 9.82
N ILE A 159 5.07 -2.29 9.72
CA ILE A 159 5.17 -0.93 10.26
C ILE A 159 5.51 -0.92 11.77
N PRO A 160 4.84 -1.69 12.65
CA PRO A 160 5.21 -1.73 14.06
C PRO A 160 6.65 -2.20 14.29
N LYS A 161 7.13 -3.18 13.51
CA LYS A 161 8.51 -3.68 13.60
C LYS A 161 9.53 -2.64 13.15
N PHE A 162 9.21 -1.87 12.10
CA PHE A 162 10.05 -0.75 11.68
C PHE A 162 10.11 0.32 12.77
N GLU A 163 8.97 0.71 13.34
CA GLU A 163 8.93 1.70 14.42
C GLU A 163 9.77 1.26 15.64
N GLU A 164 9.68 0.00 16.03
CA GLU A 164 10.48 -0.58 17.09
C GLU A 164 11.98 -0.56 16.76
N SER A 165 12.35 -1.01 15.56
CA SER A 165 13.74 -1.12 15.12
C SER A 165 14.44 0.24 15.00
N PHE A 166 13.69 1.27 14.62
CA PHE A 166 14.19 2.64 14.49
C PHE A 166 13.95 3.48 15.76
N GLY A 167 13.38 2.90 16.82
CA GLY A 167 12.97 3.62 18.02
C GLY A 167 14.10 4.34 18.75
N ALA A 168 15.33 3.84 18.67
CA ALA A 168 16.52 4.44 19.29
C ALA A 168 17.17 5.56 18.45
N MET A 169 16.64 5.89 17.27
CA MET A 169 17.20 6.92 16.39
C MET A 169 16.61 8.29 16.70
N PRO A 170 17.40 9.38 16.51
CA PRO A 170 16.87 10.73 16.54
C PRO A 170 15.78 10.95 15.49
N ASP A 171 14.74 11.72 15.83
CA ASP A 171 13.53 11.88 15.00
C ASP A 171 13.82 12.52 13.64
N ASP A 172 14.79 13.41 13.55
CA ASP A 172 15.21 14.09 12.31
C ASP A 172 15.76 13.12 11.26
N VAL A 173 16.28 11.98 11.68
CA VAL A 173 16.82 10.96 10.80
C VAL A 173 15.89 9.76 10.68
N LYS A 174 15.25 9.38 11.79
CA LYS A 174 14.27 8.28 11.84
C LYS A 174 13.16 8.53 10.83
N LYS A 175 12.56 9.71 10.83
CA LYS A 175 11.39 10.03 10.02
C LYS A 175 11.64 9.90 8.51
N PRO A 176 12.69 10.52 7.91
CA PRO A 176 12.97 10.34 6.48
C PRO A 176 13.24 8.89 6.07
N ALA A 177 13.94 8.11 6.91
CA ALA A 177 14.27 6.72 6.63
C ALA A 177 13.02 5.83 6.65
N LEU A 178 12.14 6.03 7.64
CA LEU A 178 10.87 5.32 7.74
C LEU A 178 9.92 5.71 6.60
N ASP A 179 9.80 7.00 6.30
CA ASP A 179 8.94 7.49 5.21
C ASP A 179 9.35 6.87 3.86
N ALA A 180 10.64 6.78 3.58
CA ALA A 180 11.14 6.14 2.36
C ALA A 180 10.79 4.64 2.32
N THR A 181 10.92 3.95 3.45
CA THR A 181 10.61 2.52 3.56
C THR A 181 9.10 2.26 3.43
N TYR A 182 8.27 3.10 4.08
CA TYR A 182 6.82 2.99 3.99
C TYR A 182 6.30 3.25 2.58
N ARG A 183 6.83 4.24 1.88
CA ARG A 183 6.46 4.49 0.48
C ARG A 183 6.68 3.26 -0.39
N LYS A 184 7.84 2.62 -0.29
CA LYS A 184 8.13 1.40 -1.04
C LYS A 184 7.21 0.23 -0.67
N LEU A 185 6.92 0.06 0.63
CA LEU A 185 5.99 -0.97 1.10
C LEU A 185 4.59 -0.75 0.53
N PHE A 186 4.12 0.49 0.51
CA PHE A 186 2.82 0.83 -0.05
C PHE A 186 2.78 0.72 -1.58
N GLU A 187 3.81 1.20 -2.29
CA GLU A 187 3.95 1.00 -3.74
C GLU A 187 3.86 -0.49 -4.10
N PHE A 188 4.53 -1.32 -3.31
CA PHE A 188 4.46 -2.76 -3.47
C PHE A 188 3.03 -3.29 -3.28
N THR A 189 2.36 -2.94 -2.17
CA THR A 189 1.00 -3.42 -1.86
C THR A 189 -0.01 -2.95 -2.92
N PHE A 190 0.02 -1.67 -3.31
CA PHE A 190 -0.86 -1.14 -4.35
C PHE A 190 -0.60 -1.83 -5.70
N SER A 191 0.67 -2.02 -6.08
CA SER A 191 1.03 -2.72 -7.33
C SER A 191 0.56 -4.18 -7.33
N ALA A 192 0.56 -4.84 -6.18
CA ALA A 192 0.05 -6.20 -6.06
C ALA A 192 -1.48 -6.25 -6.27
N ILE A 193 -2.21 -5.31 -5.66
CA ILE A 193 -3.67 -5.19 -5.82
C ILE A 193 -4.03 -4.92 -7.30
N GLU A 194 -3.40 -3.92 -7.91
CA GLU A 194 -3.69 -3.58 -9.30
C GLU A 194 -3.36 -4.71 -10.26
N ARG A 195 -2.23 -5.37 -10.09
CA ARG A 195 -1.85 -6.53 -10.92
C ARG A 195 -2.87 -7.66 -10.80
N ALA A 196 -3.24 -8.04 -9.57
CA ALA A 196 -4.23 -9.10 -9.37
C ALA A 196 -5.60 -8.74 -9.96
N ALA A 197 -5.97 -7.45 -9.90
CA ALA A 197 -7.20 -6.97 -10.50
C ALA A 197 -7.16 -6.95 -12.03
N ASP A 198 -6.01 -6.64 -12.63
CA ASP A 198 -5.82 -6.63 -14.08
C ASP A 198 -5.74 -8.06 -14.65
N ASP A 199 -5.18 -9.00 -13.89
CA ASP A 199 -5.12 -10.44 -14.26
C ASP A 199 -6.51 -11.09 -14.27
N ASP A 200 -7.46 -10.59 -13.48
CA ASP A 200 -8.84 -11.07 -13.45
C ASP A 200 -9.84 -9.97 -13.88
N ALA A 201 -9.93 -9.75 -15.17
CA ALA A 201 -10.79 -8.73 -15.75
C ALA A 201 -12.28 -8.84 -15.35
N LYS A 202 -12.76 -10.03 -14.93
CA LYS A 202 -14.14 -10.21 -14.50
C LYS A 202 -14.39 -9.77 -13.07
N ARG A 203 -13.39 -9.92 -12.21
CA ARG A 203 -13.48 -9.61 -10.79
C ARG A 203 -12.56 -8.47 -10.37
N GLY A 204 -11.91 -7.78 -11.30
CA GLY A 204 -10.92 -6.75 -11.02
C GLY A 204 -11.43 -5.69 -10.04
N ASP A 205 -12.64 -5.18 -10.26
CA ASP A 205 -13.23 -4.19 -9.35
C ASP A 205 -13.53 -4.76 -7.96
N VAL A 206 -13.96 -6.03 -7.89
CA VAL A 206 -14.20 -6.73 -6.60
C VAL A 206 -12.88 -6.91 -5.85
N ILE A 207 -11.80 -7.28 -6.55
CA ILE A 207 -10.47 -7.43 -5.99
C ILE A 207 -9.98 -6.08 -5.43
N ARG A 208 -10.10 -4.99 -6.21
CA ARG A 208 -9.75 -3.64 -5.77
C ARG A 208 -10.53 -3.22 -4.52
N ILE A 209 -11.87 -3.33 -4.57
CA ILE A 209 -12.73 -2.93 -3.44
C ILE A 209 -12.36 -3.71 -2.18
N ALA A 210 -12.26 -5.03 -2.25
CA ALA A 210 -12.01 -5.87 -1.08
C ALA A 210 -10.63 -5.57 -0.46
N ASN A 211 -9.60 -5.46 -1.29
CA ASN A 211 -8.23 -5.28 -0.81
C ASN A 211 -7.96 -3.86 -0.32
N TYR A 212 -8.49 -2.83 -0.97
CA TYR A 212 -8.36 -1.46 -0.47
C TYR A 212 -9.16 -1.23 0.82
N ALA A 213 -10.33 -1.86 0.97
CA ALA A 213 -11.09 -1.81 2.22
C ALA A 213 -10.31 -2.45 3.38
N LEU A 214 -9.73 -3.63 3.16
CA LEU A 214 -8.89 -4.30 4.15
C LEU A 214 -7.60 -3.54 4.46
N LEU A 215 -6.97 -2.95 3.47
CA LEU A 215 -5.78 -2.13 3.69
C LEU A 215 -6.10 -0.91 4.56
N GLU A 216 -7.22 -0.22 4.28
CA GLU A 216 -7.69 0.89 5.11
C GLU A 216 -7.98 0.44 6.54
N GLU A 217 -8.71 -0.67 6.75
CA GLU A 217 -9.01 -1.22 8.07
C GLU A 217 -7.73 -1.55 8.83
N ASN A 218 -6.81 -2.30 8.20
CA ASN A 218 -5.56 -2.74 8.81
C ASN A 218 -4.66 -1.56 9.22
N LEU A 219 -4.67 -0.48 8.45
CA LEU A 219 -3.82 0.69 8.70
C LEU A 219 -4.49 1.75 9.59
N SER A 220 -5.81 1.78 9.73
CA SER A 220 -6.53 2.83 10.46
C SER A 220 -6.07 2.95 11.91
N ALA A 221 -5.85 1.83 12.60
CA ALA A 221 -5.36 1.83 13.97
C ALA A 221 -3.91 2.35 14.09
N ILE A 222 -3.09 2.13 13.04
CA ILE A 222 -1.71 2.58 12.97
C ILE A 222 -1.67 4.05 12.58
N ALA A 223 -2.45 4.45 11.58
CA ALA A 223 -2.54 5.83 11.08
C ALA A 223 -3.02 6.83 12.14
N SER A 224 -3.77 6.37 13.14
CA SER A 224 -4.17 7.21 14.27
C SER A 224 -2.99 7.64 15.15
N ARG A 225 -1.87 6.92 15.11
CA ARG A 225 -0.65 7.18 15.89
C ARG A 225 0.48 7.74 15.05
N LEU A 226 0.49 7.43 13.75
CA LEU A 226 1.52 7.85 12.80
C LEU A 226 0.94 8.88 11.84
N GLU A 227 1.65 10.01 11.72
CA GLU A 227 1.35 11.04 10.71
C GLU A 227 2.21 10.83 9.46
N GLY A 228 1.90 11.58 8.40
CA GLY A 228 2.68 11.55 7.16
C GLY A 228 2.30 10.39 6.24
N VAL A 229 3.27 9.65 5.74
CA VAL A 229 3.11 8.68 4.64
C VAL A 229 2.05 7.60 4.93
N VAL A 230 1.91 7.15 6.18
CA VAL A 230 0.90 6.14 6.55
C VAL A 230 -0.51 6.71 6.41
N LYS A 231 -0.73 7.94 6.88
CA LYS A 231 -2.01 8.63 6.75
C LYS A 231 -2.36 8.93 5.29
N ASP A 232 -1.36 9.35 4.52
CA ASP A 232 -1.52 9.59 3.08
C ASP A 232 -1.88 8.30 2.34
N CYS A 233 -1.28 7.17 2.73
CA CYS A 233 -1.61 5.86 2.17
C CYS A 233 -3.05 5.43 2.47
N VAL A 234 -3.53 5.62 3.69
CA VAL A 234 -4.94 5.35 4.05
C VAL A 234 -5.87 6.21 3.19
N GLY A 235 -5.53 7.49 3.01
CA GLY A 235 -6.28 8.38 2.12
C GLY A 235 -6.30 7.89 0.67
N ALA A 236 -5.14 7.49 0.15
CA ALA A 236 -5.01 6.94 -1.21
C ALA A 236 -5.79 5.62 -1.38
N ALA A 237 -5.75 4.72 -0.41
CA ALA A 237 -6.51 3.47 -0.44
C ALA A 237 -8.03 3.74 -0.46
N LYS A 238 -8.48 4.70 0.34
CA LYS A 238 -9.88 5.13 0.35
C LYS A 238 -10.35 5.70 -0.99
N GLU A 239 -9.55 6.57 -1.61
CA GLU A 239 -9.88 7.12 -2.92
C GLU A 239 -9.85 6.05 -4.02
N ALA A 240 -8.88 5.13 -4.00
CA ALA A 240 -8.82 4.00 -4.92
C ALA A 240 -10.04 3.07 -4.77
N ARG A 241 -10.48 2.81 -3.53
CA ARG A 241 -11.70 2.05 -3.25
C ARG A 241 -12.95 2.74 -3.82
N LYS A 242 -13.11 4.03 -3.62
CA LYS A 242 -14.22 4.80 -4.20
C LYS A 242 -14.26 4.71 -5.72
N PHE A 243 -13.09 4.82 -6.35
CA PHE A 243 -12.99 4.66 -7.79
C PHE A 243 -13.43 3.26 -8.24
N ALA A 244 -12.96 2.21 -7.56
CA ALA A 244 -13.36 0.84 -7.86
C ALA A 244 -14.86 0.59 -7.60
N CYS A 245 -15.45 1.16 -6.54
CA CYS A 245 -16.88 1.13 -6.29
C CYS A 245 -17.66 1.78 -7.45
N SER A 246 -17.22 2.93 -7.95
CA SER A 246 -17.81 3.58 -9.11
C SER A 246 -17.78 2.72 -10.36
N ALA A 247 -16.64 2.09 -10.67
CA ALA A 247 -16.47 1.18 -11.80
C ALA A 247 -17.37 -0.06 -11.67
N TYR A 248 -17.41 -0.68 -10.48
CA TYR A 248 -18.29 -1.80 -10.18
C TYR A 248 -19.78 -1.44 -10.38
N LEU A 249 -20.20 -0.28 -9.90
CA LEU A 249 -21.58 0.18 -10.04
C LEU A 249 -21.95 0.47 -11.50
N SER A 250 -21.00 0.97 -12.30
CA SER A 250 -21.21 1.20 -13.75
C SER A 250 -21.43 -0.11 -14.51
N SER A 251 -20.92 -1.23 -14.04
CA SER A 251 -21.18 -2.56 -14.58
C SER A 251 -22.47 -3.23 -14.05
N SER A 252 -23.13 -2.60 -13.07
CA SER A 252 -24.35 -3.10 -12.43
C SER A 252 -25.63 -2.62 -13.11
N GLY A 253 -26.79 -3.01 -12.53
CA GLY A 253 -28.09 -2.51 -12.98
C GLY A 253 -28.26 -0.99 -12.88
N PHE A 254 -27.39 -0.28 -12.16
CA PHE A 254 -27.35 1.18 -12.08
C PHE A 254 -26.49 1.81 -13.20
N GLY A 255 -25.71 1.03 -13.94
CA GLY A 255 -24.84 1.53 -15.01
C GLY A 255 -25.52 2.52 -15.95
N PRO A 256 -26.66 2.19 -16.58
CA PRO A 256 -27.34 3.10 -17.50
C PRO A 256 -27.69 4.48 -16.88
N ALA A 257 -28.10 4.50 -15.60
CA ALA A 257 -28.41 5.76 -14.91
C ALA A 257 -27.16 6.57 -14.61
N LEU A 258 -26.06 5.90 -14.22
CA LEU A 258 -24.77 6.55 -13.98
C LEU A 258 -24.19 7.11 -15.28
N ASP A 259 -24.37 6.41 -16.40
CA ASP A 259 -23.95 6.88 -17.74
C ASP A 259 -24.72 8.15 -18.13
N VAL A 260 -26.06 8.18 -17.93
CA VAL A 260 -26.87 9.37 -18.15
C VAL A 260 -26.37 10.53 -17.30
N ALA A 261 -26.23 10.30 -16.01
CA ALA A 261 -25.80 11.33 -15.08
C ALA A 261 -24.42 11.89 -15.44
N SER A 262 -23.47 11.02 -15.75
CA SER A 262 -22.12 11.40 -16.18
C SER A 262 -22.13 12.17 -17.50
N HIS A 263 -22.98 11.77 -18.46
CA HIS A 263 -23.10 12.44 -19.75
C HIS A 263 -23.69 13.86 -19.59
N LEU A 264 -24.77 13.99 -18.83
CA LEU A 264 -25.36 15.30 -18.52
C LEU A 264 -24.38 16.21 -17.77
N HIS A 265 -23.67 15.66 -16.78
CA HIS A 265 -22.67 16.39 -16.02
C HIS A 265 -21.54 16.90 -16.92
N TYR A 266 -21.03 16.06 -17.82
CA TYR A 266 -20.00 16.45 -18.79
C TYR A 266 -20.47 17.58 -19.71
N LYS A 267 -21.72 17.52 -20.19
CA LYS A 267 -22.29 18.58 -21.04
C LYS A 267 -22.39 19.92 -20.28
N LEU A 268 -22.81 19.89 -19.02
CA LEU A 268 -22.87 21.11 -18.18
C LEU A 268 -21.48 21.68 -17.92
N LEU A 269 -20.48 20.82 -17.64
CA LEU A 269 -19.10 21.27 -17.49
C LEU A 269 -18.53 21.88 -18.78
N SER A 270 -19.02 21.42 -19.94
CA SER A 270 -18.66 21.99 -21.25
C SER A 270 -19.34 23.33 -21.57
N GLY A 271 -20.12 23.89 -20.61
CA GLY A 271 -20.75 25.20 -20.73
C GLY A 271 -22.14 25.18 -21.38
N ILE A 272 -22.72 24.00 -21.61
CA ILE A 272 -24.10 23.89 -22.13
C ILE A 272 -25.06 24.24 -20.99
N SER A 273 -26.06 25.09 -21.28
CA SER A 273 -27.06 25.45 -20.27
C SER A 273 -28.02 24.29 -20.02
N VAL A 274 -28.66 24.26 -18.83
CA VAL A 274 -29.65 23.22 -18.49
C VAL A 274 -30.82 23.25 -19.48
N ALA A 275 -31.24 24.44 -19.96
CA ALA A 275 -32.31 24.58 -20.92
C ALA A 275 -31.99 24.02 -22.32
N ASP A 276 -30.71 23.96 -22.68
CA ASP A 276 -30.25 23.43 -23.98
C ASP A 276 -29.94 21.92 -23.95
N LEU A 277 -29.89 21.30 -22.76
CA LEU A 277 -29.60 19.89 -22.61
C LEU A 277 -30.54 18.97 -23.40
N PRO A 278 -31.86 19.15 -23.41
CA PRO A 278 -32.79 18.27 -24.13
C PRO A 278 -32.53 18.19 -25.64
N PHE A 279 -31.89 19.23 -26.19
CA PHE A 279 -31.57 19.33 -27.61
C PHE A 279 -30.15 18.77 -27.97
N GLN A 280 -29.40 18.33 -26.95
CA GLN A 280 -28.08 17.72 -27.18
C GLN A 280 -28.19 16.24 -27.58
N PRO A 281 -27.29 15.75 -28.42
CA PRO A 281 -27.22 14.33 -28.78
C PRO A 281 -27.11 13.44 -27.53
N GLY A 282 -28.00 12.48 -27.41
CA GLY A 282 -28.04 11.54 -26.26
C GLY A 282 -28.66 12.08 -24.98
N CYS A 283 -29.08 13.37 -24.96
CA CYS A 283 -29.69 13.98 -23.78
C CYS A 283 -31.21 14.23 -23.97
N GLY A 284 -31.80 13.82 -25.08
CA GLY A 284 -33.23 14.01 -25.32
C GLY A 284 -34.09 13.26 -24.27
N PRO A 285 -35.31 13.79 -23.93
CA PRO A 285 -36.16 13.24 -22.89
C PRO A 285 -36.45 11.74 -23.07
N GLU A 286 -36.75 11.30 -24.30
CA GLU A 286 -37.03 9.92 -24.60
C GLU A 286 -35.77 9.02 -24.41
N SER A 287 -34.59 9.51 -24.79
CA SER A 287 -33.33 8.79 -24.59
C SER A 287 -33.02 8.64 -23.10
N VAL A 288 -33.15 9.73 -22.34
CA VAL A 288 -32.93 9.71 -20.88
C VAL A 288 -33.94 8.77 -20.19
N ALA A 289 -35.23 8.89 -20.52
CA ALA A 289 -36.26 8.01 -19.98
C ALA A 289 -36.02 6.53 -20.30
N SER A 290 -35.60 6.22 -21.53
CA SER A 290 -35.29 4.84 -21.95
C SER A 290 -34.12 4.25 -21.14
N MET A 291 -33.03 5.01 -20.95
CA MET A 291 -31.87 4.57 -20.16
C MET A 291 -32.20 4.40 -18.67
N LEU A 292 -33.08 5.23 -18.13
CA LEU A 292 -33.51 5.13 -16.73
C LEU A 292 -34.63 4.10 -16.52
N HIS A 293 -35.29 3.59 -17.57
CA HIS A 293 -36.47 2.76 -17.49
C HIS A 293 -36.32 1.56 -16.54
N THR A 294 -35.19 0.85 -16.58
CA THR A 294 -34.97 -0.34 -15.74
C THR A 294 -35.05 -0.01 -14.25
N ILE A 295 -34.47 1.12 -13.85
CA ILE A 295 -34.46 1.57 -12.44
C ILE A 295 -35.82 2.16 -12.07
N LEU A 296 -36.40 2.99 -12.95
CA LEU A 296 -37.68 3.65 -12.71
C LEU A 296 -38.82 2.66 -12.56
N SER A 297 -38.77 1.54 -13.32
CA SER A 297 -39.83 0.52 -13.28
C SER A 297 -39.83 -0.37 -12.03
N SER A 298 -38.67 -0.60 -11.43
CA SER A 298 -38.53 -1.52 -10.29
C SER A 298 -37.31 -1.23 -9.42
N PRO A 299 -37.21 -0.06 -8.80
CA PRO A 299 -36.01 0.39 -8.07
C PRO A 299 -35.60 -0.56 -6.94
N GLU A 300 -36.59 -1.08 -6.17
CA GLU A 300 -36.32 -1.99 -5.06
C GLU A 300 -35.68 -3.32 -5.55
N LYS A 301 -36.12 -3.84 -6.69
CA LYS A 301 -35.54 -5.08 -7.26
C LYS A 301 -34.10 -4.87 -7.70
N VAL A 302 -33.77 -3.70 -8.28
CA VAL A 302 -32.41 -3.35 -8.71
C VAL A 302 -31.50 -3.24 -7.48
N VAL A 303 -31.96 -2.55 -6.43
CA VAL A 303 -31.21 -2.42 -5.17
C VAL A 303 -30.97 -3.79 -4.52
N GLN A 304 -32.01 -4.64 -4.44
CA GLN A 304 -31.90 -5.98 -3.87
C GLN A 304 -30.97 -6.89 -4.70
N ALA A 305 -31.04 -6.80 -6.02
CA ALA A 305 -30.15 -7.55 -6.92
C ALA A 305 -28.68 -7.11 -6.71
N LEU A 306 -28.42 -5.80 -6.66
CA LEU A 306 -27.10 -5.26 -6.39
C LEU A 306 -26.58 -5.75 -5.03
N HIS A 307 -27.38 -5.63 -3.97
CA HIS A 307 -26.99 -6.07 -2.62
C HIS A 307 -26.63 -7.55 -2.59
N ARG A 308 -27.47 -8.41 -3.22
CA ARG A 308 -27.22 -9.86 -3.29
C ARG A 308 -25.93 -10.17 -4.02
N THR A 309 -25.71 -9.57 -5.19
CA THR A 309 -24.50 -9.80 -5.99
C THR A 309 -23.26 -9.33 -5.25
N MET A 310 -23.33 -8.15 -4.65
CA MET A 310 -22.23 -7.57 -3.90
C MET A 310 -21.91 -8.39 -2.64
N SER A 311 -22.90 -8.86 -1.90
CA SER A 311 -22.71 -9.75 -0.74
C SER A 311 -22.07 -11.08 -1.14
N GLN A 312 -22.40 -11.63 -2.31
CA GLN A 312 -21.76 -12.84 -2.82
C GLN A 312 -20.30 -12.61 -3.20
N HIS A 313 -20.03 -11.52 -3.91
CA HIS A 313 -18.68 -11.18 -4.34
C HIS A 313 -17.75 -10.83 -3.17
N MET A 314 -18.29 -10.19 -2.14
CA MET A 314 -17.53 -9.68 -0.99
C MET A 314 -17.74 -10.51 0.29
N ARG A 315 -18.14 -11.78 0.16
CA ARG A 315 -18.39 -12.70 1.28
C ARG A 315 -17.17 -12.92 2.20
N TYR A 316 -15.98 -12.54 1.72
CA TYR A 316 -14.72 -12.67 2.46
C TYR A 316 -14.42 -11.47 3.36
N LEU A 317 -15.14 -10.37 3.20
CA LEU A 317 -15.05 -9.22 4.09
C LEU A 317 -15.81 -9.49 5.38
N SER A 318 -15.36 -8.87 6.48
CA SER A 318 -16.16 -8.85 7.69
C SER A 318 -17.51 -8.17 7.44
N PRO A 319 -18.58 -8.54 8.16
CA PRO A 319 -19.89 -7.88 8.01
C PRO A 319 -19.82 -6.36 8.20
N PHE A 320 -18.94 -5.91 9.09
CA PHE A 320 -18.73 -4.50 9.37
C PHE A 320 -18.11 -3.79 8.15
N LEU A 321 -17.03 -4.36 7.60
CA LEU A 321 -16.35 -3.80 6.44
C LEU A 321 -17.23 -3.82 5.19
N PHE A 322 -18.04 -4.88 5.01
CA PHE A 322 -19.04 -4.93 3.95
C PHE A 322 -20.06 -3.79 4.12
N ALA A 323 -20.53 -3.52 5.34
CA ALA A 323 -21.47 -2.43 5.60
C ALA A 323 -20.90 -1.05 5.22
N ASP A 324 -19.61 -0.82 5.48
CA ASP A 324 -18.94 0.42 5.09
C ASP A 324 -18.86 0.57 3.57
N VAL A 325 -18.46 -0.50 2.86
CA VAL A 325 -18.42 -0.51 1.39
C VAL A 325 -19.82 -0.32 0.80
N TRP A 326 -20.82 -0.98 1.37
CA TRP A 326 -22.22 -0.82 0.95
C TRP A 326 -22.73 0.61 1.15
N SER A 327 -22.39 1.23 2.29
CA SER A 327 -22.72 2.65 2.56
C SER A 327 -22.09 3.58 1.52
N GLU A 328 -20.82 3.36 1.18
CA GLU A 328 -20.13 4.16 0.18
C GLU A 328 -20.75 4.05 -1.22
N CYS A 329 -21.11 2.82 -1.65
CA CYS A 329 -21.82 2.59 -2.89
C CYS A 329 -23.21 3.26 -2.88
N THR A 330 -23.91 3.21 -1.74
CA THR A 330 -25.21 3.88 -1.54
C THR A 330 -25.06 5.39 -1.70
N ASP A 331 -24.11 6.00 -1.02
CA ASP A 331 -23.86 7.45 -1.06
C ASP A 331 -23.50 7.90 -2.47
N PHE A 332 -22.72 7.11 -3.19
CA PHE A 332 -22.37 7.38 -4.58
C PHE A 332 -23.62 7.40 -5.48
N ILE A 333 -24.45 6.34 -5.43
CA ILE A 333 -25.67 6.25 -6.25
C ILE A 333 -26.63 7.38 -5.88
N VAL A 334 -26.88 7.59 -4.59
CA VAL A 334 -27.82 8.64 -4.14
C VAL A 334 -27.35 10.02 -4.58
N SER A 335 -26.05 10.31 -4.52
CA SER A 335 -25.52 11.61 -4.97
C SER A 335 -25.77 11.85 -6.46
N TRP A 336 -25.64 10.83 -7.31
CA TRP A 336 -25.93 10.92 -8.73
C TRP A 336 -27.43 11.08 -9.00
N PHE A 337 -28.29 10.41 -8.23
CA PHE A 337 -29.74 10.61 -8.37
C PHE A 337 -30.19 12.00 -7.93
N VAL A 338 -29.63 12.56 -6.86
CA VAL A 338 -29.87 13.94 -6.45
C VAL A 338 -29.42 14.93 -7.54
N PHE A 339 -28.27 14.67 -8.16
CA PHE A 339 -27.80 15.44 -9.30
C PHE A 339 -28.79 15.33 -10.47
N LEU A 340 -29.21 14.13 -10.88
CA LEU A 340 -30.20 13.92 -11.96
C LEU A 340 -31.49 14.68 -11.67
N GLU A 341 -32.05 14.53 -10.48
CA GLU A 341 -33.25 15.23 -10.05
C GLU A 341 -33.06 16.74 -10.19
N SER A 342 -31.94 17.27 -9.70
CA SER A 342 -31.65 18.70 -9.75
C SER A 342 -31.53 19.27 -11.17
N VAL A 343 -31.04 18.48 -12.12
CA VAL A 343 -30.88 18.88 -13.53
C VAL A 343 -32.19 18.73 -14.28
N LEU A 344 -32.83 17.56 -14.16
CA LEU A 344 -34.03 17.24 -14.91
C LEU A 344 -35.24 18.12 -14.49
N THR A 345 -35.35 18.48 -13.20
CA THR A 345 -36.43 19.37 -12.70
C THR A 345 -36.35 20.79 -13.24
N ARG A 346 -35.16 21.26 -13.64
CA ARG A 346 -34.96 22.61 -14.17
C ARG A 346 -35.32 22.76 -15.64
N SER A 347 -35.59 21.67 -16.33
CA SER A 347 -35.97 21.67 -17.74
C SER A 347 -37.34 21.01 -17.89
N PRO A 348 -38.37 21.77 -18.31
CA PRO A 348 -39.76 21.28 -18.40
C PRO A 348 -39.91 20.10 -19.36
N GLU A 349 -39.02 19.95 -20.33
CA GLU A 349 -39.00 18.87 -21.32
C GLU A 349 -38.84 17.49 -20.69
N TYR A 350 -38.21 17.39 -19.47
CA TYR A 350 -38.04 16.13 -18.71
C TYR A 350 -39.15 15.86 -17.70
N GLY A 351 -40.27 16.65 -17.68
CA GLY A 351 -41.26 16.58 -16.63
C GLY A 351 -41.83 15.18 -16.35
N GLU A 352 -42.07 14.37 -17.39
CA GLU A 352 -42.57 13.00 -17.23
C GLU A 352 -41.46 12.08 -16.62
N THR A 353 -40.23 12.27 -16.99
CA THR A 353 -39.08 11.49 -16.46
C THR A 353 -38.84 11.81 -14.98
N VAL A 354 -38.97 13.09 -14.61
CA VAL A 354 -38.83 13.52 -13.20
C VAL A 354 -39.87 12.91 -12.31
N ALA A 355 -41.12 12.85 -12.77
CA ALA A 355 -42.25 12.29 -12.00
C ALA A 355 -42.07 10.79 -11.69
N CYS A 356 -41.21 10.11 -12.43
CA CYS A 356 -40.89 8.69 -12.24
C CYS A 356 -39.64 8.43 -11.39
N LEU A 357 -38.87 9.46 -10.99
CA LEU A 357 -37.67 9.23 -10.16
C LEU A 357 -38.05 8.65 -8.79
N PRO A 358 -37.32 7.64 -8.30
CA PRO A 358 -37.69 6.93 -7.08
C PRO A 358 -37.52 7.79 -5.83
N GLU A 359 -38.62 8.11 -5.19
CA GLU A 359 -38.60 8.71 -3.86
C GLU A 359 -38.05 7.72 -2.83
N GLY A 360 -37.27 8.24 -1.86
CA GLY A 360 -36.74 7.43 -0.77
C GLY A 360 -35.71 6.36 -1.19
N LEU A 361 -34.96 6.59 -2.27
CA LEU A 361 -33.96 5.64 -2.74
C LEU A 361 -32.98 5.26 -1.62
N ARG A 362 -32.51 6.20 -0.79
CA ARG A 362 -31.66 5.93 0.38
C ARG A 362 -32.31 4.95 1.36
N ASP A 363 -33.61 5.06 1.59
CA ASP A 363 -34.32 4.14 2.49
C ASP A 363 -34.43 2.71 1.92
N MET A 364 -34.49 2.57 0.59
CA MET A 364 -34.46 1.26 -0.07
C MET A 364 -33.11 0.57 0.16
N PHE A 365 -32.02 1.30 0.02
CA PHE A 365 -30.66 0.78 0.32
C PHE A 365 -30.50 0.40 1.79
N THR A 366 -31.00 1.22 2.72
CA THR A 366 -30.95 0.95 4.16
C THR A 366 -31.77 -0.30 4.52
N ARG A 367 -32.96 -0.46 3.96
CA ARG A 367 -33.81 -1.64 4.17
C ARG A 367 -33.17 -2.92 3.61
N SER A 368 -32.54 -2.85 2.45
CA SER A 368 -31.86 -3.99 1.84
C SER A 368 -30.71 -4.51 2.70
N ASN A 369 -29.94 -3.62 3.33
CA ASN A 369 -28.87 -4.01 4.23
C ASN A 369 -29.38 -4.69 5.51
N ARG A 370 -30.52 -4.25 6.07
CA ARG A 370 -31.12 -4.85 7.27
C ARG A 370 -31.75 -6.22 7.04
N ALA A 371 -32.21 -6.50 5.82
CA ALA A 371 -32.90 -7.77 5.51
C ALA A 371 -31.94 -8.96 5.43
N THR A 372 -30.62 -8.71 5.38
CA THR A 372 -29.57 -9.72 5.21
C THR A 372 -28.61 -9.81 6.40
N SER A 373 -28.72 -8.90 7.37
CA SER A 373 -28.05 -8.96 8.67
C SER A 373 -28.81 -9.82 9.65
#